data_ce3586b5e8f6430936682467c20cc41c
#
_entry.id   ce3586b5e8f6430936682467c20cc41c
#
_cell.length_a   1.000
_cell.length_b   1.000
_cell.length_c   1.000
_cell.angle_alpha   90.00
_cell.angle_beta   90.00
_cell.angle_gamma   90.00
#
_symmetry.space_group_name_H-M   'P 1'
#
loop_
_entity.id
_entity.type
_entity.pdbx_description
1 polymer ?
#
loop_
_entity_poly.entity_id
_entity_poly.type
_entity_poly.pdbx_seq_one_letter_code
_entity_poly.pdbx_strand_id
1 'polypeptide(L)'
;MRKLVIIPTYNEKENISAMIDKVFSLPEPFELLVIDDGSPDGTAEIVRQRRKEFPETLHLLERSGKQGLGTAYLTGFRWGLDNGFDYICEMDCDFSHNPDDLVRLYEAAAEGNDVVVGSRYVQGVNVVNWPMSRLLMSYFASMYVRIVTRMPLRDATAGFVCYSRHALETLDLDAVRMKGCLLYTSDAA
;
A
#
# COMPACT_ATOMS: atom_id res chain seq x y z
N MET A 1 4.33 -5.14 -18.57
CA MET A 1 3.46 -4.41 -17.64
C MET A 1 4.31 -3.90 -16.49
N ARG A 2 4.25 -2.60 -16.19
CA ARG A 2 5.02 -1.96 -15.11
C ARG A 2 4.24 -2.03 -13.80
N LYS A 3 4.92 -2.40 -12.72
CA LYS A 3 4.34 -2.62 -11.39
C LYS A 3 5.03 -1.73 -10.38
N LEU A 4 4.25 -0.98 -9.62
CA LEU A 4 4.72 -0.09 -8.58
C LEU A 4 4.25 -0.57 -7.20
N VAL A 5 5.14 -0.54 -6.23
CA VAL A 5 4.77 -0.64 -4.80
C VAL A 5 4.96 0.73 -4.17
N ILE A 6 3.94 1.24 -3.50
CA ILE A 6 3.98 2.49 -2.75
C ILE A 6 4.13 2.16 -1.27
N ILE A 7 5.15 2.72 -0.64
CA ILE A 7 5.41 2.58 0.79
C ILE A 7 5.53 3.97 1.43
N PRO A 8 4.49 4.42 2.13
CA PRO A 8 4.58 5.61 2.97
C PRO A 8 5.48 5.36 4.18
N THR A 9 6.30 6.36 4.53
CA THR A 9 7.21 6.27 5.68
C THR A 9 7.12 7.50 6.58
N TYR A 10 7.19 7.24 7.89
CA TYR A 10 7.45 8.24 8.93
C TYR A 10 8.12 7.58 10.13
N ASN A 11 9.43 7.82 10.32
CA ASN A 11 10.26 7.17 11.34
C ASN A 11 10.40 5.65 11.14
N GLU A 12 10.75 5.23 9.92
CA GLU A 12 10.92 3.83 9.53
C GLU A 12 12.41 3.45 9.30
N LYS A 13 13.33 4.16 9.94
CA LYS A 13 14.77 3.93 9.80
C LYS A 13 15.20 2.48 9.99
N GLU A 14 14.57 1.78 10.93
CA GLU A 14 14.91 0.39 11.27
C GLU A 14 14.44 -0.61 10.20
N ASN A 15 13.36 -0.30 9.49
CA ASN A 15 12.69 -1.22 8.59
C ASN A 15 13.03 -0.96 7.11
N ILE A 16 13.19 0.31 6.71
CA ILE A 16 13.18 0.72 5.31
C ILE A 16 14.26 0.03 4.46
N SER A 17 15.47 -0.16 4.97
CA SER A 17 16.54 -0.81 4.20
C SER A 17 16.22 -2.28 3.92
N ALA A 18 15.77 -3.01 4.95
CA ALA A 18 15.37 -4.40 4.81
C ALA A 18 14.14 -4.57 3.89
N MET A 19 13.21 -3.62 3.95
CA MET A 19 12.03 -3.61 3.07
C MET A 19 12.42 -3.41 1.60
N ILE A 20 13.35 -2.50 1.32
CA ILE A 20 13.89 -2.28 -0.04
C ILE A 20 14.52 -3.58 -0.56
N ASP A 21 15.40 -4.21 0.23
CA ASP A 21 16.06 -5.46 -0.14
C ASP A 21 15.01 -6.56 -0.41
N LYS A 22 14.01 -6.66 0.43
CA LYS A 22 12.98 -7.67 0.31
C LYS A 22 12.14 -7.49 -0.96
N VAL A 23 11.68 -6.27 -1.27
CA VAL A 23 10.90 -6.00 -2.48
C VAL A 23 11.72 -6.31 -3.74
N PHE A 24 12.98 -5.90 -3.80
CA PHE A 24 13.83 -6.16 -4.96
C PHE A 24 14.34 -7.60 -5.07
N SER A 25 14.18 -8.41 -4.02
CA SER A 25 14.48 -9.85 -4.07
C SER A 25 13.33 -10.72 -4.59
N LEU A 26 12.15 -10.13 -4.82
CA LEU A 26 10.99 -10.88 -5.31
C LEU A 26 11.23 -11.47 -6.71
N PRO A 27 10.63 -12.63 -7.03
CA PRO A 27 10.78 -13.25 -8.35
C PRO A 27 10.12 -12.43 -9.47
N GLU A 28 9.11 -11.63 -9.15
CA GLU A 28 8.49 -10.65 -10.03
C GLU A 28 9.12 -9.28 -9.82
N PRO A 29 9.57 -8.58 -10.88
CA PRO A 29 10.18 -7.26 -10.74
C PRO A 29 9.11 -6.19 -10.43
N PHE A 30 9.29 -5.47 -9.32
CA PHE A 30 8.53 -4.28 -8.96
C PHE A 30 9.44 -3.06 -8.93
N GLU A 31 8.89 -1.90 -9.27
CA GLU A 31 9.50 -0.63 -8.90
C GLU A 31 8.93 -0.20 -7.54
N LEU A 32 9.72 0.52 -6.76
CA LEU A 32 9.35 0.93 -5.41
C LEU A 32 9.34 2.45 -5.30
N LEU A 33 8.22 3.02 -4.85
CA LEU A 33 8.09 4.43 -4.49
C LEU A 33 7.96 4.56 -2.98
N VAL A 34 8.98 5.14 -2.36
CA VAL A 34 8.92 5.55 -0.96
C VAL A 34 8.41 6.97 -0.87
N ILE A 35 7.40 7.21 -0.04
CA ILE A 35 6.87 8.55 0.23
C ILE A 35 7.15 8.91 1.67
N ASP A 36 8.17 9.74 1.88
CA ASP A 36 8.61 10.11 3.22
C ASP A 36 7.94 11.40 3.71
N ASP A 37 7.30 11.34 4.86
CA ASP A 37 6.59 12.43 5.49
C ASP A 37 7.49 13.33 6.37
N GLY A 38 8.71 13.58 5.91
CA GLY A 38 9.68 14.39 6.64
C GLY A 38 10.18 13.70 7.90
N SER A 39 10.57 12.43 7.79
CA SER A 39 11.09 11.63 8.91
C SER A 39 12.33 12.27 9.54
N PRO A 40 12.31 12.61 10.85
CA PRO A 40 13.46 13.19 11.54
C PRO A 40 14.55 12.17 11.89
N ASP A 41 14.29 10.87 11.78
CA ASP A 41 15.20 9.79 12.15
C ASP A 41 16.23 9.42 11.08
N GLY A 42 16.15 10.05 9.88
CA GLY A 42 17.04 9.78 8.76
C GLY A 42 16.53 8.71 7.78
N THR A 43 15.27 8.32 7.84
CA THR A 43 14.66 7.37 6.90
C THR A 43 14.90 7.78 5.45
N ALA A 44 14.58 9.03 5.07
CA ALA A 44 14.76 9.53 3.70
C ALA A 44 16.21 9.48 3.24
N GLU A 45 17.18 9.73 4.13
CA GLU A 45 18.60 9.66 3.80
C GLU A 45 19.02 8.22 3.43
N ILE A 46 18.53 7.22 4.13
CA ILE A 46 18.77 5.82 3.79
C ILE A 46 18.24 5.53 2.37
N VAL A 47 17.01 5.96 2.07
CA VAL A 47 16.43 5.75 0.74
C VAL A 47 17.26 6.44 -0.35
N ARG A 48 17.74 7.69 -0.12
CA ARG A 48 18.62 8.40 -1.07
C ARG A 48 19.92 7.65 -1.33
N GLN A 49 20.51 7.03 -0.30
CA GLN A 49 21.70 6.21 -0.44
C GLN A 49 21.40 4.94 -1.25
N ARG A 50 20.32 4.22 -0.94
CA ARG A 50 19.91 3.00 -1.64
C ARG A 50 19.53 3.27 -3.10
N ARG A 51 19.02 4.44 -3.45
CA ARG A 51 18.75 4.83 -4.85
C ARG A 51 19.99 4.81 -5.74
N LYS A 52 21.18 4.91 -5.19
CA LYS A 52 22.43 4.78 -5.99
C LYS A 52 22.63 3.35 -6.47
N GLU A 53 22.09 2.36 -5.76
CA GLU A 53 22.15 0.93 -6.13
C GLU A 53 21.01 0.58 -7.10
N PHE A 54 19.85 1.27 -6.98
CA PHE A 54 18.65 1.02 -7.76
C PHE A 54 18.13 2.31 -8.43
N PRO A 55 18.91 2.97 -9.31
CA PRO A 55 18.60 4.32 -9.79
C PRO A 55 17.32 4.41 -10.62
N GLU A 56 16.96 3.33 -11.33
CA GLU A 56 15.80 3.29 -12.22
C GLU A 56 14.53 2.72 -11.58
N THR A 57 14.66 2.04 -10.43
CA THR A 57 13.55 1.25 -9.85
C THR A 57 13.19 1.67 -8.43
N LEU A 58 14.06 2.41 -7.74
CA LEU A 58 13.76 2.98 -6.42
C LEU A 58 13.52 4.48 -6.53
N HIS A 59 12.32 4.90 -6.21
CA HIS A 59 11.89 6.30 -6.25
C HIS A 59 11.65 6.84 -4.84
N LEU A 60 11.88 8.12 -4.64
CA LEU A 60 11.63 8.80 -3.37
C LEU A 60 10.88 10.11 -3.61
N LEU A 61 9.76 10.27 -2.93
CA LEU A 61 9.06 11.54 -2.78
C LEU A 61 9.14 11.97 -1.31
N GLU A 62 9.64 13.16 -1.09
CA GLU A 62 9.71 13.76 0.23
C GLU A 62 8.63 14.82 0.38
N ARG A 63 7.84 14.72 1.44
CA ARG A 63 6.81 15.70 1.78
C ARG A 63 7.27 16.58 2.95
N SER A 64 6.70 17.77 3.07
CA SER A 64 7.13 18.77 4.06
C SER A 64 6.78 18.42 5.52
N GLY A 65 6.24 17.21 5.78
CA GLY A 65 5.86 16.73 7.11
C GLY A 65 4.68 15.78 7.07
N LYS A 66 4.27 15.29 8.24
CA LYS A 66 3.20 14.30 8.40
C LYS A 66 1.83 14.87 7.99
N GLN A 67 1.37 14.50 6.80
CA GLN A 67 0.10 14.97 6.23
C GLN A 67 -1.00 13.90 6.28
N GLY A 68 -0.68 12.73 6.79
CA GLY A 68 -1.59 11.57 6.91
C GLY A 68 -1.38 10.52 5.82
N LEU A 69 -1.62 9.27 6.22
CA LEU A 69 -1.34 8.08 5.42
C LEU A 69 -2.13 8.08 4.10
N GLY A 70 -3.43 8.41 4.15
CA GLY A 70 -4.27 8.45 2.95
C GLY A 70 -3.79 9.45 1.91
N THR A 71 -3.31 10.63 2.34
CA THR A 71 -2.75 11.62 1.40
C THR A 71 -1.42 11.18 0.80
N ALA A 72 -0.64 10.35 1.51
CA ALA A 72 0.56 9.74 0.96
C ALA A 72 0.21 8.78 -0.18
N TYR A 73 -0.73 7.88 0.04
CA TYR A 73 -1.20 6.96 -1.00
C TYR A 73 -1.77 7.70 -2.20
N LEU A 74 -2.62 8.72 -2.01
CA LEU A 74 -3.15 9.53 -3.12
C LEU A 74 -2.04 10.19 -3.93
N THR A 75 -1.01 10.71 -3.26
CA THR A 75 0.18 11.27 -3.95
C THR A 75 0.89 10.18 -4.76
N GLY A 76 1.06 9.00 -4.19
CA GLY A 76 1.68 7.86 -4.86
C GLY A 76 0.89 7.34 -6.05
N PHE A 77 -0.44 7.28 -5.94
CA PHE A 77 -1.32 6.88 -7.06
C PHE A 77 -1.20 7.84 -8.24
N ARG A 78 -1.30 9.17 -7.99
CA ARG A 78 -1.10 10.18 -9.05
C ARG A 78 0.27 10.01 -9.70
N TRP A 79 1.32 9.93 -8.89
CA TRP A 79 2.68 9.73 -9.39
C TRP A 79 2.79 8.46 -10.23
N GLY A 80 2.21 7.35 -9.79
CA GLY A 80 2.22 6.08 -10.52
C GLY A 80 1.47 6.16 -11.85
N LEU A 81 0.29 6.80 -11.86
CA LEU A 81 -0.48 7.02 -13.09
C LEU A 81 0.29 7.91 -14.07
N ASP A 82 0.87 9.01 -13.60
CA ASP A 82 1.64 9.95 -14.43
C ASP A 82 2.90 9.32 -15.03
N ASN A 83 3.50 8.35 -14.33
CA ASN A 83 4.69 7.63 -14.77
C ASN A 83 4.39 6.33 -15.56
N GLY A 84 3.13 6.05 -15.87
CA GLY A 84 2.74 4.98 -16.79
C GLY A 84 2.80 3.58 -16.19
N PHE A 85 2.53 3.43 -14.89
CA PHE A 85 2.41 2.11 -14.26
C PHE A 85 1.06 1.48 -14.55
N ASP A 86 1.06 0.16 -14.80
CA ASP A 86 -0.13 -0.63 -15.10
C ASP A 86 -0.82 -1.16 -13.84
N TYR A 87 -0.03 -1.49 -12.82
CA TYR A 87 -0.48 -1.98 -11.51
C TYR A 87 0.22 -1.22 -10.41
N ILE A 88 -0.53 -0.81 -9.40
CA ILE A 88 -0.04 -0.04 -8.26
C ILE A 88 -0.51 -0.71 -6.98
N CYS A 89 0.46 -1.13 -6.15
CA CYS A 89 0.22 -1.77 -4.86
C CYS A 89 0.53 -0.79 -3.73
N GLU A 90 -0.27 -0.82 -2.68
CA GLU A 90 0.01 -0.16 -1.41
C GLU A 90 0.47 -1.18 -0.36
N MET A 91 1.46 -0.81 0.45
CA MET A 91 1.99 -1.65 1.53
C MET A 91 2.65 -0.80 2.61
N ASP A 92 2.50 -1.19 3.87
CA ASP A 92 3.18 -0.55 5.00
C ASP A 92 4.65 -1.02 5.12
N CYS A 93 5.50 -0.19 5.74
CA CYS A 93 6.94 -0.45 5.87
C CYS A 93 7.31 -1.41 7.02
N ASP A 94 6.40 -1.69 7.93
CA ASP A 94 6.65 -2.34 9.23
C ASP A 94 6.62 -3.88 9.22
N PHE A 95 6.61 -4.49 8.03
CA PHE A 95 6.46 -5.94 7.84
C PHE A 95 5.19 -6.54 8.46
N SER A 96 4.17 -5.73 8.76
CA SER A 96 2.86 -6.23 9.17
C SER A 96 2.17 -7.04 8.06
N HIS A 97 2.58 -6.81 6.82
CA HIS A 97 2.25 -7.61 5.64
C HIS A 97 3.51 -8.31 5.12
N ASN A 98 3.37 -9.56 4.66
CA ASN A 98 4.47 -10.27 4.03
C ASN A 98 4.69 -9.77 2.60
N PRO A 99 5.85 -9.14 2.26
CA PRO A 99 6.10 -8.66 0.91
C PRO A 99 6.09 -9.77 -0.17
N ASP A 100 6.30 -11.04 0.18
CA ASP A 100 6.19 -12.15 -0.78
C ASP A 100 4.78 -12.26 -1.38
N ASP A 101 3.76 -11.83 -0.66
CA ASP A 101 2.38 -11.84 -1.14
C ASP A 101 2.10 -10.78 -2.22
N LEU A 102 3.01 -9.81 -2.47
CA LEU A 102 2.91 -8.86 -3.59
C LEU A 102 2.78 -9.58 -4.93
N VAL A 103 3.53 -10.68 -5.09
CA VAL A 103 3.47 -11.48 -6.33
C VAL A 103 2.07 -12.05 -6.54
N ARG A 104 1.47 -12.61 -5.50
CA ARG A 104 0.10 -13.17 -5.54
C ARG A 104 -0.97 -12.10 -5.77
N LEU A 105 -0.80 -10.93 -5.16
CA LEU A 105 -1.71 -9.80 -5.39
C LEU A 105 -1.66 -9.35 -6.86
N TYR A 106 -0.45 -9.20 -7.39
CA TYR A 106 -0.26 -8.84 -8.79
C TYR A 106 -0.83 -9.90 -9.74
N GLU A 107 -0.52 -11.19 -9.52
CA GLU A 107 -1.04 -12.29 -10.35
C GLU A 107 -2.57 -12.26 -10.39
N ALA A 108 -3.21 -12.14 -9.23
CA ALA A 108 -4.67 -12.03 -9.17
C ALA A 108 -5.21 -10.77 -9.88
N ALA A 109 -4.50 -9.63 -9.81
CA ALA A 109 -4.90 -8.44 -10.55
C ALA A 109 -4.71 -8.63 -12.07
N ALA A 110 -3.64 -9.30 -12.49
CA ALA A 110 -3.37 -9.60 -13.91
C ALA A 110 -4.38 -10.58 -14.53
N GLU A 111 -5.08 -11.37 -13.73
CA GLU A 111 -6.21 -12.21 -14.16
C GLU A 111 -7.48 -11.39 -14.51
N GLY A 112 -7.43 -10.07 -14.39
CA GLY A 112 -8.51 -9.16 -14.77
C GLY A 112 -9.33 -8.61 -13.59
N ASN A 113 -8.78 -8.70 -12.37
CA ASN A 113 -9.38 -8.06 -11.20
C ASN A 113 -8.85 -6.64 -11.05
N ASP A 114 -9.73 -5.66 -11.00
CA ASP A 114 -9.37 -4.24 -10.89
C ASP A 114 -8.79 -3.86 -9.53
N VAL A 115 -9.26 -4.53 -8.46
CA VAL A 115 -8.80 -4.31 -7.08
C VAL A 115 -8.62 -5.65 -6.39
N VAL A 116 -7.42 -5.92 -5.89
CA VAL A 116 -7.09 -7.15 -5.14
C VAL A 116 -6.61 -6.79 -3.75
N VAL A 117 -7.31 -7.30 -2.74
CA VAL A 117 -7.04 -7.01 -1.33
C VAL A 117 -6.32 -8.17 -0.65
N GLY A 118 -5.16 -7.90 -0.07
CA GLY A 118 -4.41 -8.83 0.78
C GLY A 118 -5.09 -8.97 2.15
N SER A 119 -6.09 -9.86 2.22
CA SER A 119 -6.88 -10.04 3.42
C SER A 119 -6.11 -10.81 4.50
N ARG A 120 -6.12 -10.29 5.72
CA ARG A 120 -5.56 -10.94 6.92
C ARG A 120 -6.34 -12.18 7.36
N TYR A 121 -7.52 -12.42 6.81
CA TYR A 121 -8.47 -13.44 7.28
C TYR A 121 -8.71 -14.61 6.32
N VAL A 122 -8.08 -14.63 5.13
CA VAL A 122 -8.37 -15.65 4.10
C VAL A 122 -7.66 -16.99 4.39
N GLN A 123 -6.49 -17.00 4.99
CA GLN A 123 -5.71 -18.18 5.33
C GLN A 123 -5.41 -18.29 6.84
N GLY A 124 -6.39 -17.94 7.68
CA GLY A 124 -6.19 -17.79 9.11
C GLY A 124 -5.91 -16.33 9.50
N VAL A 125 -5.61 -16.10 10.77
CA VAL A 125 -5.31 -14.77 11.27
C VAL A 125 -3.81 -14.53 11.14
N ASN A 126 -3.40 -13.86 10.06
CA ASN A 126 -2.02 -13.48 9.82
C ASN A 126 -1.72 -12.08 10.41
N VAL A 127 -1.83 -11.97 11.73
CA VAL A 127 -1.49 -10.72 12.45
C VAL A 127 -0.49 -11.06 13.54
N VAL A 128 0.66 -10.41 13.49
CA VAL A 128 1.70 -10.58 14.51
C VAL A 128 1.49 -9.52 15.60
N ASN A 129 1.46 -9.95 16.87
CA ASN A 129 1.41 -9.09 18.06
C ASN A 129 0.20 -8.15 18.23
N TRP A 130 -0.97 -8.45 17.65
CA TRP A 130 -2.17 -7.68 17.91
C TRP A 130 -2.89 -8.12 19.19
N PRO A 131 -3.34 -7.19 20.06
CA PRO A 131 -4.25 -7.51 21.16
C PRO A 131 -5.56 -8.09 20.60
N MET A 132 -6.13 -9.06 21.30
CA MET A 132 -7.38 -9.71 20.89
C MET A 132 -8.53 -8.72 20.65
N SER A 133 -8.58 -7.63 21.44
CA SER A 133 -9.58 -6.56 21.28
C SER A 133 -9.47 -5.84 19.93
N ARG A 134 -8.25 -5.57 19.46
CA ARG A 134 -8.00 -4.94 18.15
C ARG A 134 -8.40 -5.88 17.02
N LEU A 135 -8.09 -7.17 17.16
CA LEU A 135 -8.45 -8.20 16.18
C LEU A 135 -9.98 -8.29 16.04
N LEU A 136 -10.70 -8.40 17.16
CA LEU A 136 -12.16 -8.47 17.18
C LEU A 136 -12.79 -7.19 16.59
N MET A 137 -12.30 -6.00 16.96
CA MET A 137 -12.79 -4.76 16.39
C MET A 137 -12.61 -4.70 14.86
N SER A 138 -11.43 -5.07 14.35
CA SER A 138 -11.17 -5.09 12.91
C SER A 138 -12.06 -6.10 12.18
N TYR A 139 -12.25 -7.29 12.75
CA TYR A 139 -13.14 -8.31 12.19
C TYR A 139 -14.60 -7.84 12.14
N PHE A 140 -15.14 -7.29 13.24
CA PHE A 140 -16.51 -6.80 13.28
C PHE A 140 -16.70 -5.54 12.40
N ALA A 141 -15.71 -4.66 12.30
CA ALA A 141 -15.75 -3.53 11.38
C ALA A 141 -15.82 -4.00 9.92
N SER A 142 -15.02 -4.97 9.53
CA SER A 142 -15.06 -5.55 8.17
C SER A 142 -16.40 -6.25 7.90
N MET A 143 -16.95 -6.96 8.88
CA MET A 143 -18.26 -7.59 8.78
C MET A 143 -19.38 -6.54 8.62
N TYR A 144 -19.34 -5.46 9.40
CA TYR A 144 -20.29 -4.34 9.31
C TYR A 144 -20.25 -3.68 7.92
N VAL A 145 -19.04 -3.33 7.43
CA VAL A 145 -18.87 -2.75 6.09
C VAL A 145 -19.45 -3.68 5.03
N ARG A 146 -19.12 -4.98 5.09
CA ARG A 146 -19.63 -5.98 4.14
C ARG A 146 -21.15 -6.08 4.13
N ILE A 147 -21.81 -6.01 5.29
CA ILE A 147 -23.28 -6.06 5.40
C ILE A 147 -23.91 -4.79 4.83
N VAL A 148 -23.37 -3.62 5.18
CA VAL A 148 -23.94 -2.33 4.78
C VAL A 148 -23.70 -2.04 3.31
N THR A 149 -22.48 -2.26 2.81
CA THR A 149 -22.11 -1.94 1.42
C THR A 149 -22.37 -3.07 0.44
N ARG A 150 -22.66 -4.29 0.94
CA ARG A 150 -22.78 -5.52 0.15
C ARG A 150 -21.53 -5.85 -0.70
N MET A 151 -20.40 -5.25 -0.38
CA MET A 151 -19.13 -5.52 -1.06
C MET A 151 -18.62 -6.93 -0.71
N PRO A 152 -18.09 -7.71 -1.67
CA PRO A 152 -17.59 -9.07 -1.44
C PRO A 152 -16.22 -9.11 -0.72
N LEU A 153 -15.79 -8.00 -0.10
CA LEU A 153 -14.51 -7.88 0.57
C LEU A 153 -14.54 -8.53 1.96
N ARG A 154 -13.56 -9.37 2.27
CA ARG A 154 -13.42 -10.02 3.58
C ARG A 154 -12.67 -9.16 4.60
N ASP A 155 -11.84 -8.23 4.13
CA ASP A 155 -11.06 -7.31 4.94
C ASP A 155 -11.07 -5.90 4.34
N ALA A 156 -12.07 -5.13 4.73
CA ALA A 156 -12.25 -3.76 4.25
C ALA A 156 -11.24 -2.75 4.87
N THR A 157 -10.43 -3.21 5.82
CA THR A 157 -9.45 -2.37 6.54
C THR A 157 -8.00 -2.75 6.23
N ALA A 158 -7.77 -3.61 5.24
CA ALA A 158 -6.44 -3.98 4.84
C ALA A 158 -5.73 -2.81 4.14
N GLY A 159 -4.52 -2.49 4.59
CA GLY A 159 -3.62 -1.54 3.93
C GLY A 159 -2.67 -2.22 2.94
N PHE A 160 -3.04 -3.37 2.40
CA PHE A 160 -2.25 -4.15 1.45
C PHE A 160 -3.14 -4.51 0.26
N VAL A 161 -3.05 -3.69 -0.78
CA VAL A 161 -3.97 -3.75 -1.92
C VAL A 161 -3.21 -3.51 -3.21
N CYS A 162 -3.60 -4.21 -4.27
CA CYS A 162 -3.14 -3.97 -5.63
C CYS A 162 -4.30 -3.46 -6.49
N TYR A 163 -4.07 -2.37 -7.18
CA TYR A 163 -5.02 -1.72 -8.09
C TYR A 163 -4.53 -1.84 -9.53
N SER A 164 -5.44 -2.12 -10.47
CA SER A 164 -5.18 -1.88 -11.88
C SER A 164 -5.13 -0.37 -12.17
N ARG A 165 -4.40 0.03 -13.22
CA ARG A 165 -4.45 1.41 -13.73
C ARG A 165 -5.90 1.83 -14.00
N HIS A 166 -6.68 0.95 -14.63
CA HIS A 166 -8.07 1.22 -14.97
C HIS A 166 -8.90 1.58 -13.73
N ALA A 167 -8.76 0.83 -12.64
CA ALA A 167 -9.46 1.15 -11.38
C ALA A 167 -9.13 2.56 -10.89
N LEU A 168 -7.84 2.91 -10.84
CA LEU A 168 -7.41 4.21 -10.33
C LEU A 168 -7.81 5.39 -11.25
N GLU A 169 -7.85 5.18 -12.57
CA GLU A 169 -8.31 6.19 -13.54
C GLU A 169 -9.82 6.43 -13.48
N THR A 170 -10.61 5.45 -13.02
CA THR A 170 -12.06 5.63 -12.82
C THR A 170 -12.41 6.37 -11.54
N LEU A 171 -11.47 6.47 -10.60
CA LEU A 171 -11.66 7.18 -9.33
C LEU A 171 -11.32 8.66 -9.50
N ASP A 172 -12.18 9.53 -9.01
CA ASP A 172 -11.85 10.95 -8.82
C ASP A 172 -10.94 11.11 -7.59
N LEU A 173 -9.62 10.92 -7.80
CA LEU A 173 -8.62 11.01 -6.73
C LEU A 173 -8.58 12.39 -6.06
N ASP A 174 -9.14 13.45 -6.69
CA ASP A 174 -9.21 14.79 -6.12
C ASP A 174 -10.42 14.96 -5.20
N ALA A 175 -11.48 14.19 -5.43
CA ALA A 175 -12.64 14.16 -4.55
C ALA A 175 -12.41 13.31 -3.29
N VAL A 176 -11.43 12.39 -3.31
CA VAL A 176 -11.13 11.51 -2.18
C VAL A 176 -10.52 12.31 -1.02
N ARG A 177 -11.30 12.51 0.06
CA ARG A 177 -10.86 13.21 1.29
C ARG A 177 -10.58 12.21 2.39
N MET A 178 -9.38 11.63 2.39
CA MET A 178 -9.01 10.61 3.38
C MET A 178 -7.99 11.15 4.38
N LYS A 179 -8.25 10.88 5.67
CA LYS A 179 -7.24 11.01 6.75
C LYS A 179 -6.66 9.64 7.18
N GLY A 180 -7.22 8.54 6.71
CA GLY A 180 -6.85 7.15 7.05
C GLY A 180 -6.68 6.25 5.82
N CYS A 181 -6.40 4.99 6.04
CA CYS A 181 -6.02 3.98 5.03
C CYS A 181 -7.23 3.34 4.30
N LEU A 182 -8.27 4.07 3.92
CA LEU A 182 -9.47 3.45 3.33
C LEU A 182 -9.95 4.22 2.10
N LEU A 183 -9.55 3.73 0.93
CA LEU A 183 -10.08 4.19 -0.36
C LEU A 183 -11.56 3.81 -0.58
N TYR A 184 -12.08 2.82 0.13
CA TYR A 184 -13.41 2.24 -0.12
C TYR A 184 -14.58 2.98 0.55
N THR A 185 -14.33 3.96 1.39
CA THR A 185 -15.39 4.53 2.23
C THR A 185 -15.99 5.82 1.70
N SER A 186 -15.45 6.41 0.63
CA SER A 186 -15.93 7.69 0.13
C SER A 186 -16.96 7.60 -0.98
N ASP A 187 -17.03 6.51 -1.73
CA ASP A 187 -17.93 6.38 -2.89
C ASP A 187 -19.14 5.47 -2.65
N ALA A 188 -19.37 5.04 -1.42
CA ALA A 188 -20.55 4.24 -1.04
C ALA A 188 -21.65 5.12 -0.41
N ALA A 189 -21.81 6.36 -0.86
CA ALA A 189 -22.91 7.25 -0.45
C ALA A 189 -23.81 7.56 -1.63
#